data_35be561d89210c1bf1725ba5dd6135eb
#
_entry.id   35be561d89210c1bf1725ba5dd6135eb
#
_cell.length_a   1.000
_cell.length_b   1.000
_cell.length_c   1.000
_cell.angle_alpha   90.00
_cell.angle_beta   90.00
_cell.angle_gamma   90.00
#
_symmetry.space_group_name_H-M   'P 1'
#
loop_
_entity.id
_entity.type
_entity.pdbx_description
1 polymer ?
#
loop_
_entity_poly.entity_id
_entity_poly.type
_entity_poly.pdbx_seq_one_letter_code
_entity_poly.pdbx_strand_id
1 'polypeptide(L)'
;LAKSNFVQVKDGHFVRDGKPYYYVGTNFWYGAILGSEGQGGNRDRLCKELDKMKEMGIDNLRILVGSDGKRGVKTKAEPTLQEAPGVYNDTILAGLDYLLMEMGKRKMVAVLYLNNSWEWSGGYGFYLEHAGMGKAPRPNEDGYPAFMNFVSQYASCQKAHELFYDYVRFILTRTNRYTKKKYKDDPAIMSWQIGNEPRAFSKEALPAFEKWLAEASKLIRSLDKNHLISIGSEGSW
;
A
#
# COMPACT_ATOMS: atom_id res chain seq x y z
N LEU A 1 2.37 -12.76 30.11
CA LEU A 1 2.36 -12.58 28.65
C LEU A 1 2.50 -11.08 28.38
N ALA A 2 3.59 -10.67 27.73
CA ALA A 2 3.78 -9.28 27.32
C ALA A 2 2.59 -8.89 26.41
N LYS A 3 1.93 -7.77 26.73
CA LYS A 3 0.85 -7.25 25.89
C LYS A 3 1.46 -6.84 24.54
N SER A 4 0.96 -7.42 23.46
CA SER A 4 1.36 -7.03 22.12
C SER A 4 0.86 -5.62 21.81
N ASN A 5 1.74 -4.74 21.34
CA ASN A 5 1.39 -3.39 20.90
C ASN A 5 0.77 -3.37 19.49
N PHE A 6 0.79 -4.51 18.80
CA PHE A 6 0.22 -4.64 17.46
C PHE A 6 -1.30 -4.79 17.53
N VAL A 7 -1.99 -4.25 16.53
CA VAL A 7 -3.39 -4.60 16.32
C VAL A 7 -3.47 -6.07 15.91
N GLN A 8 -4.32 -6.82 16.58
CA GLN A 8 -4.53 -8.25 16.35
C GLN A 8 -6.00 -8.56 16.14
N VAL A 9 -6.28 -9.73 15.57
CA VAL A 9 -7.65 -10.27 15.51
C VAL A 9 -7.76 -11.38 16.54
N LYS A 10 -8.77 -11.29 17.41
CA LYS A 10 -9.11 -12.31 18.39
C LYS A 10 -10.60 -12.51 18.40
N ASP A 11 -11.04 -13.76 18.23
CA ASP A 11 -12.49 -14.13 18.20
C ASP A 11 -13.31 -13.28 17.21
N GLY A 12 -12.72 -12.99 16.03
CA GLY A 12 -13.36 -12.21 14.98
C GLY A 12 -13.39 -10.70 15.20
N HIS A 13 -12.73 -10.20 16.22
CA HIS A 13 -12.68 -8.77 16.57
C HIS A 13 -11.24 -8.26 16.60
N PHE A 14 -11.06 -6.97 16.26
CA PHE A 14 -9.78 -6.29 16.44
C PHE A 14 -9.50 -6.04 17.91
N VAL A 15 -8.27 -6.27 18.31
CA VAL A 15 -7.76 -6.05 19.66
C VAL A 15 -6.47 -5.25 19.60
N ARG A 16 -6.32 -4.26 20.46
CA ARG A 16 -5.11 -3.45 20.60
C ARG A 16 -4.81 -3.24 22.08
N ASP A 17 -3.57 -3.49 22.49
CA ASP A 17 -3.14 -3.40 23.90
C ASP A 17 -4.03 -4.22 24.87
N GLY A 18 -4.53 -5.35 24.39
CA GLY A 18 -5.38 -6.25 25.18
C GLY A 18 -6.84 -5.78 25.35
N LYS A 19 -7.26 -4.76 24.61
CA LYS A 19 -8.62 -4.21 24.62
C LYS A 19 -9.26 -4.30 23.25
N PRO A 20 -10.60 -4.42 23.15
CA PRO A 20 -11.29 -4.29 21.87
C PRO A 20 -10.90 -2.99 21.18
N TYR A 21 -10.62 -3.07 19.88
CA TYR A 21 -10.23 -1.93 19.06
C TYR A 21 -11.31 -1.64 18.03
N TYR A 22 -11.98 -0.51 18.22
CA TYR A 22 -12.95 0.06 17.29
C TYR A 22 -12.35 1.35 16.73
N TYR A 23 -12.45 1.57 15.43
CA TYR A 23 -11.83 2.74 14.83
C TYR A 23 -12.72 3.43 13.81
N VAL A 24 -12.49 4.73 13.68
CA VAL A 24 -12.89 5.51 12.53
C VAL A 24 -11.65 5.73 11.69
N GLY A 25 -11.68 5.24 10.47
CA GLY A 25 -10.56 5.35 9.53
C GLY A 25 -10.86 6.34 8.42
N THR A 26 -9.81 6.85 7.80
CA THR A 26 -9.92 7.67 6.60
C THR A 26 -8.84 7.32 5.58
N ASN A 27 -9.15 7.60 4.31
CA ASN A 27 -8.20 7.43 3.22
C ASN A 27 -7.24 8.63 3.20
N PHE A 28 -5.97 8.34 3.38
CA PHE A 28 -4.88 9.32 3.43
C PHE A 28 -3.74 8.91 2.48
N TRP A 29 -4.12 8.63 1.23
CA TRP A 29 -3.21 8.05 0.23
C TRP A 29 -1.94 8.88 0.00
N TYR A 30 -2.02 10.20 0.12
CA TYR A 30 -0.93 11.15 -0.13
C TYR A 30 0.04 11.35 1.06
N GLY A 31 -0.12 10.58 2.12
CA GLY A 31 0.62 10.79 3.37
C GLY A 31 2.14 10.71 3.23
N ALA A 32 2.66 9.79 2.44
CA ALA A 32 4.10 9.68 2.20
C ALA A 32 4.65 10.88 1.41
N ILE A 33 3.90 11.36 0.43
CA ILE A 33 4.26 12.57 -0.35
C ILE A 33 4.26 13.79 0.57
N LEU A 34 3.20 13.98 1.36
CA LEU A 34 3.06 15.10 2.29
C LEU A 34 4.17 15.08 3.36
N GLY A 35 4.57 13.90 3.83
CA GLY A 35 5.66 13.71 4.79
C GLY A 35 7.06 13.85 4.22
N SER A 36 7.21 14.03 2.91
CA SER A 36 8.50 14.20 2.25
C SER A 36 9.02 15.64 2.33
N GLU A 37 10.32 15.79 2.09
CA GLU A 37 10.97 17.11 1.95
C GLU A 37 11.06 17.55 0.47
N GLY A 38 10.40 16.84 -0.44
CA GLY A 38 10.40 17.11 -1.86
C GLY A 38 9.11 17.74 -2.36
N GLN A 39 8.89 17.60 -3.66
CA GLN A 39 7.70 18.10 -4.33
C GLN A 39 6.42 17.52 -3.70
N GLY A 40 5.49 18.39 -3.33
CA GLY A 40 4.24 18.01 -2.68
C GLY A 40 4.36 17.78 -1.18
N GLY A 41 5.58 17.85 -0.62
CA GLY A 41 5.84 17.67 0.80
C GLY A 41 5.59 18.92 1.62
N ASN A 42 5.07 18.72 2.82
CA ASN A 42 4.91 19.77 3.85
C ASN A 42 4.70 19.10 5.20
N ARG A 43 5.77 18.92 5.94
CA ARG A 43 5.76 18.22 7.23
C ARG A 43 4.96 18.95 8.30
N ASP A 44 4.96 20.28 8.29
CA ASP A 44 4.15 21.07 9.23
C ASP A 44 2.65 20.84 8.99
N ARG A 45 2.25 20.87 7.73
CA ARG A 45 0.86 20.53 7.34
C ARG A 45 0.51 19.10 7.74
N LEU A 46 1.40 18.15 7.51
CA LEU A 46 1.18 16.76 7.91
C LEU A 46 0.88 16.65 9.40
N CYS A 47 1.73 17.25 10.25
CA CYS A 47 1.55 17.20 11.70
C CYS A 47 0.23 17.86 12.13
N LYS A 48 -0.14 18.99 11.54
CA LYS A 48 -1.42 19.66 11.81
C LYS A 48 -2.62 18.80 11.40
N GLU A 49 -2.57 18.14 10.25
CA GLU A 49 -3.63 17.24 9.79
C GLU A 49 -3.76 16.02 10.70
N LEU A 50 -2.64 15.42 11.11
CA LEU A 50 -2.65 14.29 12.06
C LEU A 50 -3.24 14.69 13.41
N ASP A 51 -2.86 15.85 13.95
CA ASP A 51 -3.39 16.37 15.21
C ASP A 51 -4.91 16.58 15.12
N LYS A 52 -5.37 17.19 14.04
CA LYS A 52 -6.79 17.43 13.81
C LYS A 52 -7.58 16.13 13.69
N MET A 53 -7.07 15.14 12.94
CA MET A 53 -7.71 13.84 12.84
C MET A 53 -7.79 13.16 14.19
N LYS A 54 -6.73 13.21 14.99
CA LYS A 54 -6.72 12.65 16.35
C LYS A 54 -7.77 13.30 17.25
N GLU A 55 -7.91 14.62 17.21
CA GLU A 55 -8.96 15.36 17.95
C GLU A 55 -10.37 14.91 17.53
N MET A 56 -10.55 14.57 16.26
CA MET A 56 -11.82 14.10 15.71
C MET A 56 -12.09 12.60 16.00
N GLY A 57 -11.17 11.91 16.69
CA GLY A 57 -11.29 10.48 16.95
C GLY A 57 -10.89 9.57 15.79
N ILE A 58 -10.22 10.11 14.77
CA ILE A 58 -9.71 9.34 13.63
C ILE A 58 -8.28 8.93 13.97
N ASP A 59 -8.03 7.64 14.14
CA ASP A 59 -6.73 7.09 14.50
C ASP A 59 -6.22 6.02 13.54
N ASN A 60 -6.94 5.77 12.45
CA ASN A 60 -6.61 4.75 11.45
C ASN A 60 -6.58 5.37 10.06
N LEU A 61 -5.41 5.31 9.42
CA LEU A 61 -5.21 5.90 8.10
C LEU A 61 -4.84 4.84 7.06
N ARG A 62 -5.50 4.89 5.92
CA ARG A 62 -5.18 4.07 4.76
C ARG A 62 -4.24 4.85 3.86
N ILE A 63 -3.04 4.31 3.66
CA ILE A 63 -1.90 5.00 3.07
C ILE A 63 -1.38 4.22 1.87
N LEU A 64 -1.18 4.92 0.76
CA LEU A 64 -0.56 4.36 -0.43
C LEU A 64 0.94 4.19 -0.22
N VAL A 65 1.40 2.96 -0.38
CA VAL A 65 2.81 2.60 -0.38
C VAL A 65 3.25 2.15 -1.77
N GLY A 66 2.38 1.46 -2.49
CA GLY A 66 2.60 1.03 -3.86
C GLY A 66 2.25 2.11 -4.88
N SER A 67 3.12 3.11 -5.07
CA SER A 67 3.01 4.10 -6.14
C SER A 67 4.15 3.89 -7.14
N ASP A 68 3.78 3.67 -8.41
CA ASP A 68 4.69 3.18 -9.43
C ASP A 68 4.61 4.01 -10.71
N GLY A 69 5.76 4.20 -11.37
CA GLY A 69 5.87 4.84 -12.67
C GLY A 69 6.88 5.98 -12.70
N LYS A 70 7.27 6.36 -13.90
CA LYS A 70 8.22 7.45 -14.11
C LYS A 70 7.62 8.79 -13.73
N ARG A 71 8.46 9.67 -13.22
CA ARG A 71 8.17 11.09 -13.03
C ARG A 71 7.67 11.69 -14.36
N GLY A 72 6.49 12.30 -14.35
CA GLY A 72 5.88 12.88 -15.54
C GLY A 72 4.94 11.93 -16.31
N VAL A 73 4.82 10.67 -15.93
CA VAL A 73 3.67 9.86 -16.33
C VAL A 73 2.45 10.40 -15.59
N LYS A 74 1.38 10.71 -16.31
CA LYS A 74 0.15 11.28 -15.72
C LYS A 74 -0.54 10.28 -14.79
N THR A 75 0.01 10.10 -13.60
CA THR A 75 -0.65 9.43 -12.49
C THR A 75 -1.04 10.48 -11.45
N LYS A 76 -2.08 10.23 -10.66
CA LYS A 76 -2.47 11.14 -9.57
C LYS A 76 -1.51 11.10 -8.39
N ALA A 77 -0.78 10.00 -8.24
CA ALA A 77 0.11 9.74 -7.12
C ALA A 77 1.56 10.12 -7.43
N GLU A 78 1.80 11.34 -7.87
CA GLU A 78 3.14 11.86 -8.15
C GLU A 78 3.64 12.79 -7.03
N PRO A 79 4.95 12.73 -6.72
CA PRO A 79 5.97 11.78 -7.20
C PRO A 79 5.75 10.36 -6.67
N THR A 80 6.15 9.35 -7.45
CA THR A 80 6.01 7.93 -7.09
C THR A 80 7.15 7.42 -6.22
N LEU A 81 6.89 6.36 -5.48
CA LEU A 81 7.90 5.70 -4.66
C LEU A 81 8.81 4.79 -5.50
N GLN A 82 8.25 4.09 -6.47
CA GLN A 82 8.98 3.19 -7.38
C GLN A 82 8.91 3.71 -8.82
N GLU A 83 9.97 4.35 -9.31
CA GLU A 83 10.00 4.95 -10.66
C GLU A 83 10.10 3.89 -11.78
N ALA A 84 10.81 2.82 -11.51
CA ALA A 84 10.90 1.62 -12.32
C ALA A 84 11.15 0.43 -11.38
N PRO A 85 10.99 -0.83 -11.81
CA PRO A 85 11.24 -1.97 -10.94
C PRO A 85 12.64 -1.92 -10.32
N GLY A 86 12.68 -1.91 -8.98
CA GLY A 86 13.93 -1.80 -8.23
C GLY A 86 14.54 -0.40 -8.15
N VAL A 87 13.92 0.61 -8.74
CA VAL A 87 14.38 2.02 -8.69
C VAL A 87 13.46 2.80 -7.76
N TYR A 88 13.93 3.08 -6.56
CA TYR A 88 13.12 3.67 -5.50
C TYR A 88 13.47 5.14 -5.27
N ASN A 89 12.43 5.95 -5.03
CA ASN A 89 12.57 7.35 -4.71
C ASN A 89 12.82 7.53 -3.21
N ASP A 90 14.06 7.82 -2.85
CA ASP A 90 14.47 7.95 -1.45
C ASP A 90 13.76 9.11 -0.72
N THR A 91 13.40 10.17 -1.42
CA THR A 91 12.65 11.29 -0.86
C THR A 91 11.26 10.87 -0.39
N ILE A 92 10.56 10.02 -1.17
CA ILE A 92 9.25 9.50 -0.79
C ILE A 92 9.38 8.44 0.30
N LEU A 93 10.40 7.61 0.26
CA LEU A 93 10.69 6.66 1.35
C LEU A 93 10.94 7.38 2.67
N ALA A 94 11.70 8.47 2.66
CA ALA A 94 11.89 9.31 3.85
C ALA A 94 10.56 9.93 4.32
N GLY A 95 9.70 10.31 3.39
CA GLY A 95 8.37 10.83 3.71
C GLY A 95 7.48 9.79 4.38
N LEU A 96 7.52 8.55 3.91
CA LEU A 96 6.81 7.42 4.53
C LEU A 96 7.34 7.13 5.93
N ASP A 97 8.67 7.09 6.09
CA ASP A 97 9.31 6.92 7.40
C ASP A 97 8.87 8.00 8.39
N TYR A 98 8.87 9.26 7.94
CA TYR A 98 8.45 10.41 8.75
C TYR A 98 6.98 10.31 9.15
N LEU A 99 6.12 9.99 8.22
CA LEU A 99 4.69 9.77 8.46
C LEU A 99 4.46 8.71 9.55
N LEU A 100 5.09 7.55 9.42
CA LEU A 100 4.93 6.46 10.39
C LEU A 100 5.46 6.84 11.77
N MET A 101 6.56 7.59 11.83
CA MET A 101 7.08 8.13 13.09
C MET A 101 6.06 9.06 13.76
N GLU A 102 5.52 10.02 13.00
CA GLU A 102 4.56 10.99 13.54
C GLU A 102 3.21 10.33 13.91
N MET A 103 2.79 9.32 13.16
CA MET A 103 1.62 8.52 13.52
C MET A 103 1.85 7.73 14.82
N GLY A 104 3.02 7.13 14.97
CA GLY A 104 3.38 6.39 16.19
C GLY A 104 3.37 7.26 17.45
N LYS A 105 3.87 8.49 17.36
CA LYS A 105 3.83 9.48 18.46
C LYS A 105 2.40 9.76 18.93
N ARG A 106 1.43 9.67 18.02
CA ARG A 106 0.01 9.96 18.27
C ARG A 106 -0.83 8.70 18.53
N LYS A 107 -0.19 7.54 18.59
CA LYS A 107 -0.85 6.22 18.70
C LYS A 107 -1.87 5.97 17.58
N MET A 108 -1.62 6.50 16.42
CA MET A 108 -2.35 6.23 15.19
C MET A 108 -1.77 5.00 14.50
N VAL A 109 -2.57 4.32 13.70
CA VAL A 109 -2.15 3.14 12.95
C VAL A 109 -2.45 3.26 11.47
N ALA A 110 -1.58 2.69 10.66
CA ALA A 110 -1.62 2.74 9.21
C ALA A 110 -2.02 1.40 8.59
N VAL A 111 -2.91 1.44 7.62
CA VAL A 111 -3.14 0.36 6.66
C VAL A 111 -2.38 0.73 5.39
N LEU A 112 -1.35 -0.04 5.07
CA LEU A 112 -0.43 0.24 3.96
C LEU A 112 -0.76 -0.65 2.76
N TYR A 113 -1.25 -0.06 1.65
CA TYR A 113 -1.58 -0.84 0.46
C TYR A 113 -0.48 -0.78 -0.59
N LEU A 114 -0.19 -1.95 -1.18
CA LEU A 114 1.04 -2.26 -1.90
C LEU A 114 0.88 -2.23 -3.43
N ASN A 115 -0.34 -2.36 -3.94
CA ASN A 115 -0.63 -2.44 -5.36
C ASN A 115 -1.95 -1.76 -5.69
N ASN A 116 -2.29 -1.67 -6.96
CA ASN A 116 -3.55 -1.08 -7.41
C ASN A 116 -4.02 -1.75 -8.70
N SER A 117 -5.30 -2.05 -8.78
CA SER A 117 -5.92 -2.46 -10.03
C SER A 117 -6.00 -1.31 -11.04
N TRP A 118 -6.10 -0.08 -10.54
CA TRP A 118 -6.30 1.12 -11.33
C TRP A 118 -5.01 1.88 -11.58
N GLU A 119 -4.98 2.66 -12.64
CA GLU A 119 -3.79 3.32 -13.19
C GLU A 119 -3.27 4.50 -12.37
N TRP A 120 -4.10 5.08 -11.51
CA TRP A 120 -3.77 6.34 -10.85
C TRP A 120 -2.54 6.28 -9.92
N SER A 121 -2.09 5.09 -9.55
CA SER A 121 -0.83 4.87 -8.82
C SER A 121 0.08 3.82 -9.48
N GLY A 122 -0.06 3.60 -10.77
CA GLY A 122 0.72 2.61 -11.53
C GLY A 122 0.08 1.22 -11.49
N GLY A 123 0.38 0.44 -10.47
CA GLY A 123 -0.26 -0.84 -10.20
C GLY A 123 -0.08 -1.90 -11.28
N TYR A 124 -1.14 -2.64 -11.58
CA TYR A 124 -1.10 -3.75 -12.55
C TYR A 124 -0.53 -3.34 -13.90
N GLY A 125 -0.93 -2.19 -14.41
CA GLY A 125 -0.45 -1.68 -15.70
C GLY A 125 1.06 -1.46 -15.70
N PHE A 126 1.60 -0.88 -14.64
CA PHE A 126 3.04 -0.67 -14.47
C PHE A 126 3.81 -2.00 -14.50
N TYR A 127 3.36 -3.00 -13.74
CA TYR A 127 4.03 -4.29 -13.69
C TYR A 127 3.95 -5.05 -15.01
N LEU A 128 2.81 -4.96 -15.71
CA LEU A 128 2.65 -5.56 -17.04
C LEU A 128 3.54 -4.90 -18.09
N GLU A 129 3.64 -3.58 -18.10
CA GLU A 129 4.56 -2.88 -19.02
C GLU A 129 6.01 -3.34 -18.83
N HIS A 130 6.45 -3.39 -17.58
CA HIS A 130 7.82 -3.82 -17.25
C HIS A 130 8.04 -5.33 -17.39
N ALA A 131 6.98 -6.10 -17.46
CA ALA A 131 7.01 -7.53 -17.82
C ALA A 131 7.08 -7.77 -19.34
N GLY A 132 7.06 -6.71 -20.15
CA GLY A 132 7.14 -6.81 -21.60
C GLY A 132 5.80 -7.03 -22.30
N MET A 133 4.68 -6.77 -21.63
CA MET A 133 3.32 -6.98 -22.18
C MET A 133 2.83 -5.81 -23.04
N GLY A 134 3.66 -4.79 -23.24
CA GLY A 134 3.32 -3.59 -23.99
C GLY A 134 2.88 -2.43 -23.11
N LYS A 135 2.54 -1.30 -23.74
CA LYS A 135 2.11 -0.09 -23.06
C LYS A 135 0.69 -0.24 -22.53
N ALA A 136 0.49 0.06 -21.25
CA ALA A 136 -0.83 0.03 -20.64
C ALA A 136 -1.73 1.14 -21.24
N PRO A 137 -2.96 0.81 -21.64
CA PRO A 137 -3.96 1.81 -22.02
C PRO A 137 -4.26 2.74 -20.84
N ARG A 138 -4.68 3.96 -21.15
CA ARG A 138 -5.14 4.91 -20.14
C ARG A 138 -6.65 5.07 -20.23
N PRO A 139 -7.41 4.89 -19.16
CA PRO A 139 -8.88 4.98 -19.23
C PRO A 139 -9.40 6.26 -19.83
N ASN A 140 -8.77 7.41 -19.53
CA ASN A 140 -9.20 8.71 -20.02
C ASN A 140 -8.89 8.95 -21.52
N GLU A 141 -7.92 8.24 -22.09
CA GLU A 141 -7.48 8.39 -23.47
C GLU A 141 -8.01 7.25 -24.35
N ASP A 142 -7.98 6.01 -23.83
CA ASP A 142 -8.25 4.78 -24.57
C ASP A 142 -9.58 4.13 -24.18
N GLY A 143 -10.20 4.61 -23.11
CA GLY A 143 -11.43 4.06 -22.53
C GLY A 143 -11.19 2.94 -21.52
N TYR A 144 -12.13 2.77 -20.60
CA TYR A 144 -12.08 1.73 -19.58
C TYR A 144 -12.06 0.30 -20.12
N PRO A 145 -12.82 -0.04 -21.18
CA PRO A 145 -12.79 -1.41 -21.72
C PRO A 145 -11.41 -1.84 -22.20
N ALA A 146 -10.67 -0.97 -22.88
CA ALA A 146 -9.31 -1.26 -23.33
C ALA A 146 -8.35 -1.44 -22.15
N PHE A 147 -8.45 -0.57 -21.14
CA PHE A 147 -7.66 -0.67 -19.92
C PHE A 147 -7.96 -1.98 -19.17
N MET A 148 -9.22 -2.29 -18.92
CA MET A 148 -9.62 -3.48 -18.17
C MET A 148 -9.22 -4.78 -18.89
N ASN A 149 -9.32 -4.80 -20.22
CA ASN A 149 -8.86 -5.94 -21.01
C ASN A 149 -7.33 -6.15 -20.88
N PHE A 150 -6.57 -5.07 -20.93
CA PHE A 150 -5.12 -5.13 -20.75
C PHE A 150 -4.73 -5.63 -19.35
N VAL A 151 -5.27 -5.04 -18.30
CA VAL A 151 -4.89 -5.37 -16.91
C VAL A 151 -5.45 -6.72 -16.44
N SER A 152 -6.41 -7.30 -17.14
CA SER A 152 -6.88 -8.68 -16.87
C SER A 152 -5.77 -9.71 -17.04
N GLN A 153 -4.73 -9.40 -17.82
CA GLN A 153 -3.56 -10.26 -18.01
C GLN A 153 -2.70 -10.37 -16.75
N TYR A 154 -2.81 -9.41 -15.82
CA TYR A 154 -2.01 -9.40 -14.60
C TYR A 154 -2.20 -10.69 -13.79
N ALA A 155 -3.42 -11.19 -13.68
CA ALA A 155 -3.75 -12.38 -12.89
C ALA A 155 -2.89 -13.61 -13.26
N SER A 156 -2.48 -13.75 -14.50
CA SER A 156 -1.70 -14.88 -15.02
C SER A 156 -0.28 -14.51 -15.47
N CYS A 157 0.14 -13.27 -15.32
CA CYS A 157 1.47 -12.83 -15.73
C CYS A 157 2.49 -13.02 -14.59
N GLN A 158 3.13 -14.16 -14.55
CA GLN A 158 4.09 -14.51 -13.49
C GLN A 158 5.25 -13.51 -13.42
N LYS A 159 5.76 -13.03 -14.55
CA LYS A 159 6.84 -12.04 -14.56
C LYS A 159 6.42 -10.72 -13.89
N ALA A 160 5.19 -10.27 -14.10
CA ALA A 160 4.63 -9.11 -13.42
C ALA A 160 4.52 -9.35 -11.91
N HIS A 161 4.07 -10.54 -11.51
CA HIS A 161 3.99 -10.93 -10.09
C HIS A 161 5.37 -10.90 -9.43
N GLU A 162 6.40 -11.42 -10.09
CA GLU A 162 7.77 -11.43 -9.55
C GLU A 162 8.31 -10.02 -9.33
N LEU A 163 8.04 -9.10 -10.24
CA LEU A 163 8.39 -7.69 -10.07
C LEU A 163 7.68 -7.05 -8.87
N PHE A 164 6.42 -7.37 -8.69
CA PHE A 164 5.66 -6.94 -7.51
C PHE A 164 6.20 -7.57 -6.23
N TYR A 165 6.54 -8.85 -6.24
CA TYR A 165 7.10 -9.54 -5.08
C TYR A 165 8.46 -8.99 -4.66
N ASP A 166 9.29 -8.57 -5.60
CA ASP A 166 10.55 -7.88 -5.32
C ASP A 166 10.30 -6.56 -4.58
N TYR A 167 9.28 -5.81 -4.99
CA TYR A 167 8.86 -4.61 -4.29
C TYR A 167 8.34 -4.92 -2.88
N VAL A 168 7.52 -5.95 -2.71
CA VAL A 168 7.03 -6.40 -1.40
C VAL A 168 8.20 -6.72 -0.47
N ARG A 169 9.17 -7.48 -0.94
CA ARG A 169 10.37 -7.80 -0.16
C ARG A 169 11.13 -6.55 0.27
N PHE A 170 11.28 -5.61 -0.64
CA PHE A 170 11.97 -4.34 -0.35
C PHE A 170 11.27 -3.54 0.75
N ILE A 171 9.96 -3.30 0.61
CA ILE A 171 9.26 -2.43 1.55
C ILE A 171 9.02 -3.09 2.91
N LEU A 172 8.72 -4.38 2.95
CA LEU A 172 8.47 -5.08 4.21
C LEU A 172 9.74 -5.27 5.05
N THR A 173 10.91 -5.29 4.44
CA THR A 173 12.19 -5.44 5.13
C THR A 173 12.87 -4.10 5.46
N ARG A 174 12.19 -2.99 5.16
CA ARG A 174 12.74 -1.67 5.39
C ARG A 174 12.89 -1.36 6.89
N THR A 175 13.95 -0.62 7.22
CA THR A 175 14.14 0.01 8.53
C THR A 175 13.84 1.50 8.41
N ASN A 176 12.98 2.02 9.27
CA ASN A 176 12.65 3.44 9.32
C ASN A 176 13.90 4.25 9.70
N ARG A 177 14.26 5.24 8.90
CA ARG A 177 15.49 6.04 9.12
C ARG A 177 15.42 6.92 10.37
N TYR A 178 14.23 7.30 10.81
CA TYR A 178 14.05 8.19 11.98
C TYR A 178 13.89 7.40 13.28
N THR A 179 13.05 6.38 13.29
CA THR A 179 12.78 5.57 14.50
C THR A 179 13.78 4.44 14.70
N LYS A 180 14.52 4.07 13.66
CA LYS A 180 15.40 2.89 13.61
C LYS A 180 14.69 1.55 13.81
N LYS A 181 13.36 1.54 13.83
CA LYS A 181 12.55 0.31 13.85
C LYS A 181 12.42 -0.28 12.46
N LYS A 182 12.47 -1.59 12.36
CA LYS A 182 12.05 -2.31 11.16
C LYS A 182 10.55 -2.14 10.98
N TYR A 183 10.07 -1.99 9.76
CA TYR A 183 8.63 -1.86 9.49
C TYR A 183 7.84 -3.05 10.05
N LYS A 184 8.36 -4.26 9.92
CA LYS A 184 7.72 -5.47 10.49
C LYS A 184 7.56 -5.44 12.01
N ASP A 185 8.31 -4.60 12.71
CA ASP A 185 8.30 -4.48 14.17
C ASP A 185 7.63 -3.17 14.63
N ASP A 186 7.08 -2.39 13.72
CA ASP A 186 6.47 -1.09 14.02
C ASP A 186 4.97 -1.22 14.32
N PRO A 187 4.53 -0.98 15.56
CA PRO A 187 3.11 -1.05 15.92
C PRO A 187 2.26 0.10 15.35
N ALA A 188 2.87 1.13 14.75
CA ALA A 188 2.15 2.15 13.98
C ALA A 188 1.60 1.61 12.65
N ILE A 189 2.04 0.43 12.23
CA ILE A 189 1.45 -0.29 11.09
C ILE A 189 0.43 -1.29 11.65
N MET A 190 -0.81 -1.21 11.17
CA MET A 190 -1.87 -2.16 11.50
C MET A 190 -1.83 -3.36 10.56
N SER A 191 -1.81 -3.09 9.25
CA SER A 191 -1.86 -4.14 8.25
C SER A 191 -1.13 -3.76 6.96
N TRP A 192 -0.67 -4.80 6.27
CA TRP A 192 -0.31 -4.75 4.87
C TRP A 192 -1.53 -5.11 4.06
N GLN A 193 -1.93 -4.23 3.15
CA GLN A 193 -3.05 -4.47 2.25
C GLN A 193 -2.50 -4.75 0.84
N ILE A 194 -2.94 -5.85 0.22
CA ILE A 194 -2.36 -6.31 -1.05
C ILE A 194 -2.55 -5.27 -2.14
N GLY A 195 -3.72 -4.65 -2.21
CA GLY A 195 -3.94 -3.62 -3.21
C GLY A 195 -5.14 -2.75 -2.94
N ASN A 196 -5.29 -1.75 -3.81
CA ASN A 196 -6.51 -0.96 -3.90
C ASN A 196 -7.45 -1.62 -4.89
N GLU A 197 -8.60 -2.05 -4.42
CA GLU A 197 -9.65 -2.69 -5.22
C GLU A 197 -9.13 -3.83 -6.12
N PRO A 198 -8.42 -4.84 -5.57
CA PRO A 198 -7.90 -5.92 -6.40
C PRO A 198 -9.01 -6.63 -7.15
N ARG A 199 -8.83 -6.77 -8.46
CA ARG A 199 -9.83 -7.38 -9.36
C ARG A 199 -9.17 -8.33 -10.34
N ALA A 200 -9.92 -9.38 -10.71
CA ALA A 200 -9.54 -10.28 -11.80
C ALA A 200 -9.78 -9.64 -13.18
N PHE A 201 -10.75 -8.76 -13.30
CA PHE A 201 -11.25 -8.10 -14.51
C PHE A 201 -11.94 -9.00 -15.54
N SER A 202 -11.94 -10.31 -15.34
CA SER A 202 -12.72 -11.27 -16.14
C SER A 202 -13.01 -12.53 -15.33
N LYS A 203 -14.03 -13.29 -15.74
CA LYS A 203 -14.35 -14.59 -15.11
C LYS A 203 -13.23 -15.60 -15.36
N GLU A 204 -12.65 -15.56 -16.54
CA GLU A 204 -11.55 -16.44 -16.95
C GLU A 204 -10.30 -16.23 -16.12
N ALA A 205 -10.04 -15.00 -15.71
CA ALA A 205 -8.87 -14.64 -14.89
C ALA A 205 -9.05 -14.96 -13.40
N LEU A 206 -10.27 -15.24 -12.94
CA LEU A 206 -10.55 -15.37 -11.50
C LEU A 206 -9.73 -16.45 -10.80
N PRO A 207 -9.57 -17.68 -11.31
CA PRO A 207 -8.75 -18.68 -10.64
C PRO A 207 -7.28 -18.27 -10.49
N ALA A 208 -6.68 -17.70 -11.52
CA ALA A 208 -5.31 -17.20 -11.48
C ALA A 208 -5.17 -16.01 -10.52
N PHE A 209 -6.15 -15.12 -10.48
CA PHE A 209 -6.22 -14.00 -9.56
C PHE A 209 -6.27 -14.46 -8.10
N GLU A 210 -7.11 -15.41 -7.76
CA GLU A 210 -7.19 -15.98 -6.42
C GLU A 210 -5.88 -16.64 -6.00
N LYS A 211 -5.23 -17.35 -6.92
CA LYS A 211 -3.91 -17.92 -6.71
C LYS A 211 -2.85 -16.85 -6.40
N TRP A 212 -2.86 -15.76 -7.17
CA TRP A 212 -1.95 -14.62 -6.92
C TRP A 212 -2.18 -13.99 -5.55
N LEU A 213 -3.43 -13.78 -5.14
CA LEU A 213 -3.76 -13.25 -3.81
C LEU A 213 -3.22 -14.16 -2.71
N ALA A 214 -3.36 -15.48 -2.85
CA ALA A 214 -2.85 -16.45 -1.90
C ALA A 214 -1.31 -16.43 -1.84
N GLU A 215 -0.64 -16.38 -2.98
CA GLU A 215 0.83 -16.29 -3.06
C GLU A 215 1.36 -15.00 -2.46
N ALA A 216 0.73 -13.86 -2.76
CA ALA A 216 1.09 -12.55 -2.20
C ALA A 216 0.92 -12.56 -0.67
N SER A 217 -0.18 -13.07 -0.16
CA SER A 217 -0.43 -13.19 1.29
C SER A 217 0.61 -14.07 1.96
N LYS A 218 0.96 -15.19 1.36
CA LYS A 218 1.97 -16.11 1.87
C LYS A 218 3.36 -15.46 1.92
N LEU A 219 3.72 -14.71 0.87
CA LEU A 219 4.98 -13.97 0.86
C LEU A 219 5.02 -12.92 1.97
N ILE A 220 3.97 -12.12 2.11
CA ILE A 220 3.88 -11.10 3.16
C ILE A 220 4.04 -11.76 4.53
N ARG A 221 3.31 -12.84 4.79
CA ARG A 221 3.40 -13.56 6.07
C ARG A 221 4.77 -14.15 6.32
N SER A 222 5.49 -14.58 5.29
CA SER A 222 6.86 -15.09 5.42
C SER A 222 7.86 -14.00 5.85
N LEU A 223 7.59 -12.74 5.50
CA LEU A 223 8.44 -11.59 5.80
C LEU A 223 8.04 -10.89 7.11
N ASP A 224 6.78 -10.96 7.46
CA ASP A 224 6.20 -10.23 8.60
C ASP A 224 5.19 -11.11 9.34
N LYS A 225 5.51 -11.48 10.55
CA LYS A 225 4.67 -12.33 11.42
C LYS A 225 3.81 -11.53 12.40
N ASN A 226 3.97 -10.21 12.43
CA ASN A 226 3.36 -9.34 13.43
C ASN A 226 2.11 -8.62 12.93
N HIS A 227 2.08 -8.18 11.68
CA HIS A 227 1.01 -7.37 11.15
C HIS A 227 -0.09 -8.20 10.51
N LEU A 228 -1.29 -7.64 10.49
CA LEU A 228 -2.42 -8.19 9.77
C LEU A 228 -2.20 -8.05 8.26
N ILE A 229 -2.87 -8.90 7.50
CA ILE A 229 -2.89 -8.87 6.04
C ILE A 229 -4.32 -8.72 5.59
N SER A 230 -4.59 -7.75 4.73
CA SER A 230 -5.89 -7.53 4.12
C SER A 230 -5.79 -7.47 2.60
N ILE A 231 -6.89 -7.74 1.91
CA ILE A 231 -6.92 -7.77 0.44
C ILE A 231 -7.11 -6.39 -0.14
N GLY A 232 -8.06 -5.62 0.38
CA GLY A 232 -8.41 -4.28 -0.09
C GLY A 232 -9.57 -4.27 -1.09
N SER A 233 -10.37 -5.35 -1.12
CA SER A 233 -11.54 -5.46 -1.99
C SER A 233 -12.63 -4.46 -1.62
N GLU A 234 -13.46 -4.10 -2.59
CA GLU A 234 -14.64 -3.24 -2.44
C GLU A 234 -15.84 -3.95 -1.80
N GLY A 235 -15.70 -5.21 -1.49
CA GLY A 235 -16.78 -6.12 -1.10
C GLY A 235 -17.13 -7.10 -2.22
N SER A 236 -17.90 -8.12 -1.86
CA SER A 236 -18.43 -9.08 -2.84
C SER A 236 -19.70 -8.50 -3.46
N TRP A 237 -19.73 -8.41 -4.78
CA TRP A 237 -20.95 -8.17 -5.57
C TRP A 237 -21.54 -9.50 -6.00
#